data_efe48dc0fa6109fcefe9cc0d422dd91a
#
_entry.id   efe48dc0fa6109fcefe9cc0d422dd91a
#
_cell.length_a   1.000
_cell.length_b   1.000
_cell.length_c   1.000
_cell.angle_alpha   90.00
_cell.angle_beta   90.00
_cell.angle_gamma   90.00
#
_symmetry.space_group_name_H-M   'P 1'
#
loop_
_entity.id
_entity.type
_entity.pdbx_description
1 polymer ?
#
loop_
_entity_poly.entity_id
_entity_poly.type
_entity_poly.pdbx_seq_one_letter_code
_entity_poly.pdbx_strand_id
1 'polypeptide(L)'
;MSNTTVPADKWAKWEMHPRHFWLRGIQPEKPVVYDPEVGMWHVYGYPETLEILSDPGTYSSAVAARYVSPEQAAVAFDGNLTQADPPDHQQLRKLVGRTFTLKMVAELESRITALTHELLDEIEGDTFDLAEALAYPLPVIVICDMLGIPREDRDLLKEWADQSLMASAQLTTHQGDQAQEESLDTQAEAAMAMGFYILDLVTQRRAEPQDDLLSRLCEAEVDGERLTDRQIVNFANLLISAGHITTTMLLGNTILCLDAFPDVDERVREDRSLVPTLLEESLRYLSPLAAGYRVTTRDVEIGGVTVPEGDVLEVWFSAANRDARVFDNPDVFDPARAPNPQIGFGRGIHFCLGAPLARLEGRVAMNILFDRFPKLRVDPDQKPTFLTSPEFTGVWKLPIRVN
;
A
#
# COMPACT_ATOMS: atom_id res chain seq x y z
N MET A 1 25.97 -21.52 4.95
CA MET A 1 24.74 -20.70 4.83
C MET A 1 23.80 -21.50 3.92
N SER A 2 22.74 -22.09 4.47
CA SER A 2 21.79 -22.84 3.65
C SER A 2 20.96 -21.82 2.85
N ASN A 3 21.12 -21.80 1.53
CA ASN A 3 20.23 -21.06 0.62
C ASN A 3 18.87 -21.76 0.62
N THR A 4 18.05 -21.48 1.63
CA THR A 4 16.67 -21.99 1.67
C THR A 4 15.80 -21.06 0.80
N THR A 5 15.64 -21.41 -0.47
CA THR A 5 14.50 -20.90 -1.25
C THR A 5 13.25 -21.54 -0.67
N VAL A 6 12.19 -20.75 -0.46
CA VAL A 6 10.87 -21.31 -0.11
C VAL A 6 10.47 -22.25 -1.24
N PRO A 7 10.15 -23.52 -0.95
CA PRO A 7 9.59 -24.39 -1.97
C PRO A 7 8.36 -23.71 -2.59
N ALA A 8 8.30 -23.66 -3.91
CA ALA A 8 7.19 -23.06 -4.66
C ALA A 8 5.80 -23.59 -4.23
N ASP A 9 5.77 -24.79 -3.67
CA ASP A 9 4.60 -25.45 -3.09
C ASP A 9 4.06 -24.75 -1.82
N LYS A 10 4.86 -23.98 -1.07
CA LYS A 10 4.37 -23.28 0.14
C LYS A 10 3.44 -22.12 -0.28
N TRP A 11 3.84 -21.35 -1.28
CA TRP A 11 3.03 -20.27 -1.83
C TRP A 11 1.84 -20.78 -2.67
N ALA A 12 1.99 -21.90 -3.37
CA ALA A 12 0.90 -22.55 -4.11
C ALA A 12 -0.25 -23.01 -3.20
N LYS A 13 0.04 -23.34 -1.93
CA LYS A 13 -0.98 -23.73 -0.95
C LYS A 13 -1.87 -22.57 -0.48
N TRP A 14 -1.45 -21.33 -0.70
CA TRP A 14 -2.11 -20.15 -0.15
C TRP A 14 -3.05 -19.45 -1.14
N GLU A 15 -3.38 -20.06 -2.27
CA GLU A 15 -4.38 -19.55 -3.22
C GLU A 15 -4.16 -18.08 -3.64
N MET A 16 -2.88 -17.67 -3.75
CA MET A 16 -2.51 -16.33 -4.19
C MET A 16 -2.94 -16.09 -5.63
N HIS A 17 -3.25 -14.84 -5.97
CA HIS A 17 -3.74 -14.48 -7.29
C HIS A 17 -2.82 -15.02 -8.42
N PRO A 18 -3.36 -15.63 -9.49
CA PRO A 18 -2.56 -16.25 -10.55
C PRO A 18 -1.56 -15.32 -11.23
N ARG A 19 -1.88 -14.04 -11.34
CA ARG A 19 -0.99 -13.03 -11.93
C ARG A 19 0.30 -12.80 -11.10
N HIS A 20 0.34 -13.20 -9.83
CA HIS A 20 1.55 -13.15 -9.01
C HIS A 20 2.47 -14.36 -9.25
N PHE A 21 2.75 -14.67 -10.52
CA PHE A 21 3.49 -15.86 -10.95
C PHE A 21 4.94 -15.87 -10.41
N TRP A 22 5.56 -14.71 -10.19
CA TRP A 22 6.91 -14.61 -9.61
C TRP A 22 6.98 -15.19 -8.19
N LEU A 23 5.88 -15.22 -7.44
CA LEU A 23 5.82 -15.87 -6.14
C LEU A 23 5.90 -17.41 -6.25
N ARG A 24 5.70 -17.95 -7.45
CA ARG A 24 5.87 -19.37 -7.76
C ARG A 24 7.22 -19.68 -8.41
N GLY A 25 8.17 -18.72 -8.34
CA GLY A 25 9.51 -18.85 -8.94
C GLY A 25 9.51 -18.77 -10.48
N ILE A 26 8.41 -18.33 -11.09
CA ILE A 26 8.32 -18.13 -12.54
C ILE A 26 8.85 -16.74 -12.87
N GLN A 27 9.77 -16.66 -13.81
CA GLN A 27 10.29 -15.39 -14.31
C GLN A 27 9.58 -15.04 -15.64
N PRO A 28 9.31 -13.74 -15.90
CA PRO A 28 8.75 -13.31 -17.16
C PRO A 28 9.76 -13.53 -18.30
N GLU A 29 9.29 -14.01 -19.45
CA GLU A 29 10.14 -14.22 -20.63
C GLU A 29 10.69 -12.88 -21.19
N LYS A 30 9.89 -11.81 -21.05
CA LYS A 30 10.22 -10.45 -21.49
C LYS A 30 9.87 -9.45 -20.41
N PRO A 31 10.62 -8.35 -20.28
CA PRO A 31 10.36 -7.35 -19.27
C PRO A 31 9.11 -6.52 -19.54
N VAL A 32 8.66 -6.43 -20.80
CA VAL A 32 7.44 -5.72 -21.23
C VAL A 32 6.67 -6.58 -22.21
N VAL A 33 5.38 -6.82 -21.93
CA VAL A 33 4.50 -7.70 -22.71
C VAL A 33 3.13 -7.04 -22.86
N TYR A 34 2.58 -7.07 -24.10
CA TYR A 34 1.19 -6.67 -24.33
C TYR A 34 0.25 -7.84 -24.05
N ASP A 35 -0.77 -7.58 -23.24
CA ASP A 35 -1.84 -8.55 -22.99
C ASP A 35 -3.11 -8.14 -23.77
N PRO A 36 -3.44 -8.86 -24.85
CA PRO A 36 -4.60 -8.54 -25.66
C PRO A 36 -5.95 -8.83 -24.98
N GLU A 37 -5.97 -9.63 -23.93
CA GLU A 37 -7.22 -9.96 -23.22
C GLU A 37 -7.71 -8.77 -22.37
N VAL A 38 -6.77 -8.01 -21.80
CA VAL A 38 -7.07 -6.81 -21.00
C VAL A 38 -6.74 -5.51 -21.72
N GLY A 39 -6.10 -5.55 -22.88
CA GLY A 39 -5.75 -4.38 -23.68
C GLY A 39 -4.71 -3.46 -23.04
N MET A 40 -3.78 -4.03 -22.24
CA MET A 40 -2.76 -3.28 -21.51
C MET A 40 -1.37 -3.89 -21.68
N TRP A 41 -0.33 -3.10 -21.41
CA TRP A 41 1.04 -3.54 -21.35
C TRP A 41 1.43 -3.87 -19.92
N HIS A 42 1.99 -5.04 -19.69
CA HIS A 42 2.56 -5.44 -18.41
C HIS A 42 4.06 -5.18 -18.40
N VAL A 43 4.53 -4.47 -17.37
CA VAL A 43 5.95 -4.16 -17.16
C VAL A 43 6.42 -4.88 -15.90
N TYR A 44 7.30 -5.87 -16.08
CA TYR A 44 7.82 -6.74 -15.03
C TYR A 44 9.27 -6.44 -14.64
N GLY A 45 10.01 -5.82 -15.53
CA GLY A 45 11.45 -5.61 -15.37
C GLY A 45 11.77 -4.40 -14.47
N TYR A 46 12.81 -4.52 -13.64
CA TYR A 46 13.21 -3.46 -12.73
C TYR A 46 13.75 -2.22 -13.45
N PRO A 47 14.70 -2.30 -14.45
CA PRO A 47 15.14 -1.14 -15.18
C PRO A 47 14.03 -0.39 -15.90
N GLU A 48 13.11 -1.14 -16.52
CA GLU A 48 11.96 -0.60 -17.24
C GLU A 48 10.98 0.09 -16.27
N THR A 49 10.77 -0.49 -15.10
CA THR A 49 9.97 0.14 -14.03
C THR A 49 10.60 1.45 -13.56
N LEU A 50 11.92 1.48 -13.37
CA LEU A 50 12.62 2.72 -12.98
C LEU A 50 12.51 3.81 -14.04
N GLU A 51 12.64 3.47 -15.31
CA GLU A 51 12.45 4.40 -16.43
C GLU A 51 11.07 5.06 -16.35
N ILE A 52 10.02 4.24 -16.27
CA ILE A 52 8.63 4.70 -16.19
C ILE A 52 8.41 5.63 -14.98
N LEU A 53 8.85 5.20 -13.80
CA LEU A 53 8.62 5.96 -12.56
C LEU A 53 9.46 7.25 -12.46
N SER A 54 10.50 7.39 -13.29
CA SER A 54 11.41 8.54 -13.26
C SER A 54 11.06 9.61 -14.29
N ASP A 55 10.20 9.31 -15.26
CA ASP A 55 9.78 10.25 -16.32
C ASP A 55 8.26 10.48 -16.34
N PRO A 56 7.74 11.30 -15.41
CA PRO A 56 6.30 11.59 -15.34
C PRO A 56 5.79 12.42 -16.53
N GLY A 57 6.68 13.00 -17.32
CA GLY A 57 6.31 13.73 -18.54
C GLY A 57 5.92 12.80 -19.69
N THR A 58 6.54 11.64 -19.75
CA THR A 58 6.26 10.60 -20.74
C THR A 58 5.24 9.58 -20.25
N TYR A 59 5.23 9.28 -18.93
CA TYR A 59 4.39 8.26 -18.32
C TYR A 59 3.46 8.90 -17.28
N SER A 60 2.30 9.38 -17.74
CA SER A 60 1.29 10.08 -16.96
C SER A 60 0.67 9.17 -15.88
N SER A 61 0.41 9.73 -14.72
CA SER A 61 -0.31 9.08 -13.62
C SER A 61 -1.82 9.25 -13.71
N ALA A 62 -2.34 10.11 -14.60
CA ALA A 62 -3.76 10.43 -14.74
C ALA A 62 -4.56 9.33 -15.48
N VAL A 63 -4.37 8.08 -15.08
CA VAL A 63 -4.98 6.91 -15.73
C VAL A 63 -6.48 6.89 -15.57
N ALA A 64 -6.99 7.16 -14.37
CA ALA A 64 -8.42 7.10 -14.07
C ALA A 64 -9.21 8.19 -14.82
N ALA A 65 -8.58 9.32 -15.15
CA ALA A 65 -9.20 10.38 -15.95
C ALA A 65 -9.60 9.94 -17.36
N ARG A 66 -9.09 8.81 -17.87
CA ARG A 66 -9.46 8.28 -19.19
C ARG A 66 -10.83 7.60 -19.23
N TYR A 67 -11.32 7.18 -18.07
CA TYR A 67 -12.56 6.41 -17.94
C TYR A 67 -13.76 7.26 -17.51
N VAL A 68 -13.57 8.57 -17.33
CA VAL A 68 -14.60 9.53 -16.92
C VAL A 68 -14.54 10.78 -17.78
N SER A 69 -15.58 11.63 -17.76
CA SER A 69 -15.52 12.91 -18.49
C SER A 69 -14.48 13.86 -17.85
N PRO A 70 -13.94 14.85 -18.61
CA PRO A 70 -13.04 15.85 -18.06
C PRO A 70 -13.61 16.60 -16.85
N GLU A 71 -14.90 16.87 -16.83
CA GLU A 71 -15.60 17.53 -15.73
C GLU A 71 -15.66 16.63 -14.49
N GLN A 72 -15.91 15.34 -14.68
CA GLN A 72 -15.89 14.34 -13.59
C GLN A 72 -14.48 14.18 -13.04
N ALA A 73 -13.47 14.07 -13.92
CA ALA A 73 -12.08 13.97 -13.52
C ALA A 73 -11.62 15.17 -12.69
N ALA A 74 -11.97 16.40 -13.11
CA ALA A 74 -11.64 17.65 -12.41
C ALA A 74 -12.27 17.75 -11.02
N VAL A 75 -13.33 17.00 -10.75
CA VAL A 75 -13.95 16.92 -9.41
C VAL A 75 -13.38 15.78 -8.59
N ALA A 76 -13.32 14.58 -9.16
CA ALA A 76 -12.96 13.37 -8.43
C ALA A 76 -11.48 13.30 -8.07
N PHE A 77 -10.60 13.85 -8.93
CA PHE A 77 -9.15 13.72 -8.75
C PHE A 77 -8.44 15.02 -8.33
N ASP A 78 -9.16 16.15 -8.18
CA ASP A 78 -8.59 17.39 -7.65
C ASP A 78 -8.08 17.18 -6.22
N GLY A 79 -6.77 17.30 -5.99
CA GLY A 79 -6.13 17.01 -4.70
C GLY A 79 -5.68 15.56 -4.52
N ASN A 80 -5.93 14.67 -5.48
CA ASN A 80 -5.45 13.30 -5.44
C ASN A 80 -4.02 13.21 -5.99
N LEU A 81 -3.04 13.09 -5.09
CA LEU A 81 -1.61 13.02 -5.45
C LEU A 81 -1.26 11.84 -6.36
N THR A 82 -2.01 10.74 -6.33
CA THR A 82 -1.66 9.55 -7.13
C THR A 82 -2.08 9.66 -8.58
N GLN A 83 -3.03 10.56 -8.89
CA GLN A 83 -3.58 10.80 -10.22
C GLN A 83 -3.12 12.14 -10.82
N ALA A 84 -2.30 12.90 -10.10
CA ALA A 84 -1.82 14.20 -10.56
C ALA A 84 -0.47 14.07 -11.26
N ASP A 85 -0.28 14.87 -12.33
CA ASP A 85 0.98 15.05 -13.03
C ASP A 85 1.57 16.45 -12.76
N PRO A 86 2.87 16.69 -13.06
CA PRO A 86 3.42 18.04 -13.04
C PRO A 86 2.71 19.00 -14.00
N PRO A 87 2.48 20.28 -13.62
CA PRO A 87 2.97 20.95 -12.41
C PRO A 87 2.11 20.72 -11.17
N ASP A 88 0.85 20.30 -11.30
CA ASP A 88 -0.15 20.21 -10.22
C ASP A 88 0.31 19.27 -9.09
N HIS A 89 0.86 18.12 -9.47
CA HIS A 89 1.45 17.19 -8.50
C HIS A 89 2.49 17.88 -7.60
N GLN A 90 3.39 18.69 -8.20
CA GLN A 90 4.47 19.34 -7.44
C GLN A 90 3.93 20.36 -6.45
N GLN A 91 2.88 21.09 -6.84
CA GLN A 91 2.21 22.07 -5.98
C GLN A 91 1.51 21.37 -4.80
N LEU A 92 0.69 20.37 -5.08
CA LEU A 92 0.02 19.56 -4.06
C LEU A 92 1.03 18.91 -3.11
N ARG A 93 2.09 18.30 -3.66
CA ARG A 93 3.13 17.66 -2.86
C ARG A 93 3.86 18.62 -1.93
N LYS A 94 4.09 19.87 -2.35
CA LYS A 94 4.68 20.91 -1.49
C LYS A 94 3.73 21.29 -0.36
N LEU A 95 2.44 21.47 -0.64
CA LEU A 95 1.44 21.86 0.34
C LEU A 95 1.28 20.78 1.43
N VAL A 96 1.01 19.54 1.00
CA VAL A 96 0.83 18.42 1.95
C VAL A 96 2.12 18.03 2.67
N GLY A 97 3.28 18.16 2.02
CA GLY A 97 4.58 17.85 2.62
C GLY A 97 5.01 18.81 3.73
N ARG A 98 4.40 20.00 3.82
CA ARG A 98 4.60 20.91 4.96
C ARG A 98 3.85 20.46 6.22
N THR A 99 2.77 19.73 6.04
CA THR A 99 1.93 19.24 7.13
C THR A 99 2.31 17.82 7.52
N PHE A 100 2.60 16.96 6.54
CA PHE A 100 3.01 15.56 6.74
C PHE A 100 4.53 15.45 6.76
N THR A 101 5.15 15.75 7.91
CA THR A 101 6.60 15.82 8.06
C THR A 101 7.17 14.61 8.82
N LEU A 102 8.48 14.33 8.64
CA LEU A 102 9.19 13.31 9.42
C LEU A 102 9.10 13.57 10.94
N LYS A 103 9.09 14.84 11.35
CA LYS A 103 8.96 15.22 12.78
C LYS A 103 7.59 14.82 13.30
N MET A 104 6.51 15.16 12.58
CA MET A 104 5.15 14.77 12.95
C MET A 104 5.02 13.24 13.05
N VAL A 105 5.57 12.51 12.09
CA VAL A 105 5.56 11.03 12.12
C VAL A 105 6.31 10.51 13.35
N ALA A 106 7.47 11.07 13.69
CA ALA A 106 8.23 10.64 14.88
C ALA A 106 7.47 10.90 16.18
N GLU A 107 6.66 11.97 16.26
CA GLU A 107 5.82 12.28 17.42
C GLU A 107 4.72 11.26 17.67
N LEU A 108 4.34 10.45 16.66
CA LEU A 108 3.35 9.38 16.78
C LEU A 108 3.89 8.11 17.45
N GLU A 109 5.20 7.95 17.65
CA GLU A 109 5.79 6.71 18.15
C GLU A 109 5.19 6.27 19.49
N SER A 110 5.05 7.18 20.45
CA SER A 110 4.46 6.89 21.76
C SER A 110 3.00 6.46 21.65
N ARG A 111 2.23 7.08 20.75
CA ARG A 111 0.83 6.74 20.52
C ARG A 111 0.68 5.37 19.84
N ILE A 112 1.48 5.10 18.81
CA ILE A 112 1.52 3.80 18.11
C ILE A 112 1.91 2.69 19.09
N THR A 113 2.89 2.95 19.98
CA THR A 113 3.30 2.00 21.01
C THR A 113 2.15 1.68 21.98
N ALA A 114 1.50 2.70 22.53
CA ALA A 114 0.37 2.53 23.45
C ALA A 114 -0.78 1.77 22.75
N LEU A 115 -1.14 2.18 21.55
CA LEU A 115 -2.20 1.55 20.77
C LEU A 115 -1.90 0.08 20.44
N THR A 116 -0.64 -0.24 20.08
CA THR A 116 -0.24 -1.62 19.83
C THR A 116 -0.43 -2.49 21.08
N HIS A 117 -0.08 -1.97 22.27
CA HIS A 117 -0.33 -2.68 23.53
C HIS A 117 -1.81 -2.81 23.82
N GLU A 118 -2.61 -1.72 23.68
CA GLU A 118 -4.06 -1.73 23.87
C GLU A 118 -4.72 -2.84 23.02
N LEU A 119 -4.42 -2.90 21.73
CA LEU A 119 -4.96 -3.91 20.82
C LEU A 119 -4.54 -5.33 21.18
N LEU A 120 -3.30 -5.54 21.56
CA LEU A 120 -2.81 -6.86 21.94
C LEU A 120 -3.30 -7.30 23.32
N ASP A 121 -3.72 -6.38 24.19
CA ASP A 121 -4.31 -6.69 25.52
C ASP A 121 -5.74 -7.28 25.40
N GLU A 122 -6.40 -7.05 24.26
CA GLU A 122 -7.73 -7.60 23.97
C GLU A 122 -7.68 -9.07 23.52
N ILE A 123 -6.47 -9.61 23.21
CA ILE A 123 -6.32 -10.98 22.75
C ILE A 123 -6.52 -11.96 23.91
N GLU A 124 -7.47 -12.89 23.72
CA GLU A 124 -7.73 -13.99 24.64
C GLU A 124 -7.26 -15.32 24.05
N GLY A 125 -6.60 -16.15 24.88
CA GLY A 125 -6.17 -17.51 24.48
C GLY A 125 -4.86 -17.55 23.69
N ASP A 126 -4.58 -18.73 23.10
CA ASP A 126 -3.31 -19.06 22.44
C ASP A 126 -3.40 -19.00 20.91
N THR A 127 -4.56 -18.70 20.35
CA THR A 127 -4.80 -18.58 18.91
C THR A 127 -5.67 -17.37 18.62
N PHE A 128 -5.32 -16.60 17.60
CA PHE A 128 -6.06 -15.42 17.18
C PHE A 128 -5.79 -15.08 15.71
N ASP A 129 -6.59 -14.22 15.10
CA ASP A 129 -6.34 -13.66 13.78
C ASP A 129 -5.52 -12.36 13.93
N LEU A 130 -4.27 -12.36 13.44
CA LEU A 130 -3.40 -11.19 13.55
C LEU A 130 -3.91 -10.01 12.73
N ALA A 131 -4.55 -10.28 11.59
CA ALA A 131 -5.11 -9.22 10.77
C ALA A 131 -6.21 -8.47 11.54
N GLU A 132 -7.14 -9.19 12.15
CA GLU A 132 -8.24 -8.62 12.93
C GLU A 132 -7.76 -7.98 14.24
N ALA A 133 -6.87 -8.65 14.98
CA ALA A 133 -6.45 -8.21 16.29
C ALA A 133 -5.50 -7.00 16.28
N LEU A 134 -4.65 -6.86 15.26
CA LEU A 134 -3.62 -5.82 15.24
C LEU A 134 -3.42 -5.18 13.87
N ALA A 135 -3.12 -6.00 12.84
CA ALA A 135 -2.55 -5.45 11.60
C ALA A 135 -3.53 -4.52 10.87
N TYR A 136 -4.83 -4.77 10.98
CA TYR A 136 -5.86 -3.93 10.41
C TYR A 136 -6.23 -2.73 11.30
N PRO A 137 -6.59 -2.87 12.60
CA PRO A 137 -7.00 -1.73 13.42
C PRO A 137 -5.90 -0.71 13.68
N LEU A 138 -4.64 -1.13 13.79
CA LEU A 138 -3.53 -0.22 14.10
C LEU A 138 -3.41 0.94 13.11
N PRO A 139 -3.21 0.73 11.79
CA PRO A 139 -3.05 1.83 10.85
C PRO A 139 -4.33 2.66 10.67
N VAL A 140 -5.51 2.04 10.74
CA VAL A 140 -6.80 2.78 10.67
C VAL A 140 -6.90 3.79 11.80
N ILE A 141 -6.66 3.34 13.05
CA ILE A 141 -6.77 4.21 14.22
C ILE A 141 -5.70 5.32 14.16
N VAL A 142 -4.48 5.00 13.74
CA VAL A 142 -3.39 6.00 13.61
C VAL A 142 -3.77 7.10 12.62
N ILE A 143 -4.30 6.73 11.44
CA ILE A 143 -4.74 7.71 10.44
C ILE A 143 -5.91 8.55 10.95
N CYS A 144 -6.90 7.93 11.62
CA CYS A 144 -8.02 8.62 12.22
C CYS A 144 -7.55 9.62 13.29
N ASP A 145 -6.64 9.19 14.18
CA ASP A 145 -6.04 10.07 15.21
C ASP A 145 -5.32 11.26 14.58
N MET A 146 -4.54 11.03 13.51
CA MET A 146 -3.84 12.10 12.78
C MET A 146 -4.80 13.12 12.15
N LEU A 147 -5.90 12.65 11.57
CA LEU A 147 -6.90 13.50 10.92
C LEU A 147 -7.83 14.20 11.94
N GLY A 148 -7.76 13.86 13.23
CA GLY A 148 -8.64 14.38 14.27
C GLY A 148 -10.07 13.82 14.17
N ILE A 149 -10.22 12.60 13.66
CA ILE A 149 -11.51 11.90 13.56
C ILE A 149 -11.91 11.38 14.94
N PRO A 150 -13.13 11.67 15.42
CA PRO A 150 -13.65 11.18 16.69
C PRO A 150 -13.55 9.65 16.81
N ARG A 151 -13.33 9.16 18.03
CA ARG A 151 -13.16 7.72 18.28
C ARG A 151 -14.39 6.92 17.89
N GLU A 152 -15.57 7.49 18.15
CA GLU A 152 -16.88 6.91 17.84
C GLU A 152 -17.16 6.72 16.34
N ASP A 153 -16.48 7.48 15.48
CA ASP A 153 -16.70 7.47 14.03
C ASP A 153 -15.69 6.56 13.27
N ARG A 154 -14.70 5.99 13.95
CA ARG A 154 -13.64 5.18 13.33
C ARG A 154 -14.17 3.93 12.62
N ASP A 155 -15.17 3.28 13.22
CA ASP A 155 -15.79 2.09 12.63
C ASP A 155 -16.53 2.42 11.33
N LEU A 156 -17.15 3.60 11.26
CA LEU A 156 -17.81 4.09 10.06
C LEU A 156 -16.81 4.36 8.93
N LEU A 157 -15.68 5.02 9.25
CA LEU A 157 -14.61 5.27 8.27
C LEU A 157 -13.98 3.96 7.78
N LYS A 158 -13.79 3.01 8.67
CA LYS A 158 -13.33 1.67 8.35
C LYS A 158 -14.28 0.98 7.37
N GLU A 159 -15.58 0.99 7.64
CA GLU A 159 -16.58 0.36 6.78
C GLU A 159 -16.53 0.94 5.35
N TRP A 160 -16.49 2.26 5.20
CA TRP A 160 -16.39 2.90 3.89
C TRP A 160 -15.09 2.57 3.16
N ALA A 161 -13.96 2.52 3.88
CA ALA A 161 -12.67 2.17 3.29
C ALA A 161 -12.65 0.70 2.81
N ASP A 162 -13.25 -0.22 3.58
CA ASP A 162 -13.40 -1.63 3.22
C ASP A 162 -14.29 -1.82 1.99
N GLN A 163 -15.44 -1.14 1.96
CA GLN A 163 -16.35 -1.17 0.81
C GLN A 163 -15.67 -0.70 -0.46
N SER A 164 -14.94 0.42 -0.39
CA SER A 164 -14.19 0.95 -1.51
C SER A 164 -13.10 -0.01 -2.01
N LEU A 165 -12.36 -0.66 -1.09
CA LEU A 165 -11.32 -1.62 -1.42
C LEU A 165 -11.89 -2.88 -2.07
N MET A 166 -12.96 -3.45 -1.49
CA MET A 166 -13.58 -4.68 -2.00
C MET A 166 -14.18 -4.45 -3.40
N ALA A 167 -14.81 -3.30 -3.61
CA ALA A 167 -15.33 -2.91 -4.91
C ALA A 167 -14.19 -2.76 -5.94
N SER A 168 -13.07 -2.12 -5.56
CA SER A 168 -11.89 -2.00 -6.43
C SER A 168 -11.30 -3.38 -6.81
N ALA A 169 -11.20 -4.29 -5.85
CA ALA A 169 -10.72 -5.66 -6.11
C ALA A 169 -11.64 -6.43 -7.07
N GLN A 170 -12.95 -6.24 -7.01
CA GLN A 170 -13.93 -6.87 -7.91
C GLN A 170 -13.82 -6.33 -9.34
N LEU A 171 -13.57 -5.02 -9.52
CA LEU A 171 -13.37 -4.41 -10.83
C LEU A 171 -12.22 -5.03 -11.61
N THR A 172 -11.16 -5.45 -10.91
CA THR A 172 -9.96 -6.04 -11.53
C THR A 172 -10.07 -7.53 -11.80
N THR A 173 -11.12 -8.21 -11.32
CA THR A 173 -11.30 -9.67 -11.48
C THR A 173 -12.16 -10.10 -12.66
N HIS A 174 -12.61 -9.20 -13.55
CA HIS A 174 -13.41 -9.50 -14.76
C HIS A 174 -14.67 -10.36 -14.50
N GLN A 175 -15.54 -9.92 -13.58
CA GLN A 175 -16.76 -10.65 -13.21
C GLN A 175 -18.01 -10.34 -14.07
N GLY A 176 -17.85 -9.84 -15.28
CA GLY A 176 -18.96 -9.49 -16.16
C GLY A 176 -19.56 -8.09 -15.90
N ASP A 177 -20.22 -7.52 -16.91
CA ASP A 177 -20.63 -6.11 -16.97
C ASP A 177 -21.52 -5.66 -15.79
N GLN A 178 -22.46 -6.48 -15.34
CA GLN A 178 -23.39 -6.12 -14.27
C GLN A 178 -22.70 -6.08 -12.88
N ALA A 179 -21.82 -7.05 -12.58
CA ALA A 179 -21.07 -7.06 -11.34
C ALA A 179 -20.04 -5.92 -11.28
N GLN A 180 -19.53 -5.49 -12.43
CA GLN A 180 -18.67 -4.30 -12.54
C GLN A 180 -19.45 -3.01 -12.27
N GLU A 181 -20.66 -2.84 -12.82
CA GLU A 181 -21.52 -1.67 -12.55
C GLU A 181 -21.87 -1.57 -11.06
N GLU A 182 -22.33 -2.66 -10.44
CA GLU A 182 -22.66 -2.70 -9.00
C GLU A 182 -21.44 -2.37 -8.12
N SER A 183 -20.24 -2.81 -8.51
CA SER A 183 -19.00 -2.51 -7.80
C SER A 183 -18.58 -1.05 -7.93
N LEU A 184 -18.75 -0.45 -9.12
CA LEU A 184 -18.50 0.97 -9.36
C LEU A 184 -19.45 1.85 -8.54
N ASP A 185 -20.72 1.51 -8.50
CA ASP A 185 -21.73 2.25 -7.73
C ASP A 185 -21.43 2.17 -6.23
N THR A 186 -21.13 0.99 -5.71
CA THR A 186 -20.75 0.80 -4.29
C THR A 186 -19.50 1.60 -3.92
N GLN A 187 -18.49 1.59 -4.79
CA GLN A 187 -17.26 2.37 -4.57
C GLN A 187 -17.53 3.87 -4.57
N ALA A 188 -18.36 4.34 -5.51
CA ALA A 188 -18.73 5.75 -5.62
C ALA A 188 -19.55 6.21 -4.41
N GLU A 189 -20.51 5.42 -3.95
CA GLU A 189 -21.33 5.73 -2.76
C GLU A 189 -20.48 5.82 -1.49
N ALA A 190 -19.60 4.86 -1.26
CA ALA A 190 -18.70 4.87 -0.10
C ALA A 190 -17.73 6.07 -0.15
N ALA A 191 -17.15 6.37 -1.30
CA ALA A 191 -16.27 7.53 -1.48
C ALA A 191 -17.02 8.86 -1.27
N MET A 192 -18.26 8.99 -1.73
CA MET A 192 -19.08 10.17 -1.52
C MET A 192 -19.45 10.33 -0.04
N ALA A 193 -19.89 9.28 0.64
CA ALA A 193 -20.26 9.31 2.05
C ALA A 193 -19.07 9.76 2.91
N MET A 194 -17.91 9.16 2.68
CA MET A 194 -16.65 9.55 3.34
C MET A 194 -16.28 10.99 3.00
N GLY A 195 -16.46 11.41 1.74
CA GLY A 195 -16.18 12.77 1.30
C GLY A 195 -17.04 13.82 2.01
N PHE A 196 -18.35 13.58 2.17
CA PHE A 196 -19.24 14.48 2.91
C PHE A 196 -18.88 14.56 4.40
N TYR A 197 -18.57 13.43 5.02
CA TYR A 197 -18.13 13.40 6.41
C TYR A 197 -16.85 14.21 6.61
N ILE A 198 -15.84 14.03 5.77
CA ILE A 198 -14.58 14.80 5.84
C ILE A 198 -14.82 16.28 5.56
N LEU A 199 -15.74 16.64 4.65
CA LEU A 199 -16.08 18.04 4.36
C LEU A 199 -16.67 18.75 5.59
N ASP A 200 -17.50 18.06 6.35
CA ASP A 200 -18.04 18.60 7.60
C ASP A 200 -16.91 18.86 8.61
N LEU A 201 -15.97 17.94 8.75
CA LEU A 201 -14.79 18.14 9.60
C LEU A 201 -13.91 19.31 9.12
N VAL A 202 -13.65 19.42 7.82
CA VAL A 202 -12.91 20.55 7.23
C VAL A 202 -13.59 21.88 7.54
N THR A 203 -14.91 21.93 7.40
CA THR A 203 -15.70 23.14 7.71
C THR A 203 -15.56 23.53 9.19
N GLN A 204 -15.63 22.55 10.10
CA GLN A 204 -15.42 22.78 11.53
C GLN A 204 -13.99 23.27 11.82
N ARG A 205 -12.95 22.66 11.22
CA ARG A 205 -11.54 23.00 11.45
C ARG A 205 -11.17 24.40 10.90
N ARG A 206 -11.84 24.85 9.81
CA ARG A 206 -11.69 26.23 9.35
C ARG A 206 -12.28 27.25 10.32
N ALA A 207 -13.38 26.91 11.01
CA ALA A 207 -14.00 27.75 12.01
C ALA A 207 -13.28 27.70 13.36
N GLU A 208 -12.83 26.51 13.78
CA GLU A 208 -12.19 26.26 15.06
C GLU A 208 -11.03 25.25 14.85
N PRO A 209 -9.81 25.75 14.55
CA PRO A 209 -8.63 24.91 14.37
C PRO A 209 -8.29 24.07 15.61
N GLN A 210 -7.85 22.83 15.38
CA GLN A 210 -7.40 21.90 16.42
C GLN A 210 -5.96 21.43 16.13
N ASP A 211 -5.37 20.67 17.06
CA ASP A 211 -4.03 20.10 16.86
C ASP A 211 -4.12 18.78 16.07
N ASP A 212 -4.57 18.87 14.82
CA ASP A 212 -4.71 17.73 13.90
C ASP A 212 -4.24 18.06 12.48
N LEU A 213 -4.14 17.02 11.66
CA LEU A 213 -3.68 17.16 10.26
C LEU A 213 -4.68 17.94 9.41
N LEU A 214 -6.00 17.81 9.63
CA LEU A 214 -7.01 18.56 8.88
C LEU A 214 -6.86 20.06 9.11
N SER A 215 -6.67 20.50 10.35
CA SER A 215 -6.42 21.91 10.67
C SER A 215 -5.16 22.44 10.00
N ARG A 216 -4.08 21.66 10.04
CA ARG A 216 -2.81 22.00 9.38
C ARG A 216 -2.96 22.08 7.86
N LEU A 217 -3.75 21.23 7.25
CA LEU A 217 -4.07 21.29 5.81
C LEU A 217 -4.90 22.53 5.46
N CYS A 218 -5.87 22.88 6.30
CA CYS A 218 -6.67 24.12 6.12
C CYS A 218 -5.82 25.40 6.17
N GLU A 219 -4.71 25.40 6.95
CA GLU A 219 -3.82 26.52 7.12
C GLU A 219 -2.62 26.51 6.16
N ALA A 220 -2.33 25.37 5.52
CA ALA A 220 -1.18 25.22 4.65
C ALA A 220 -1.20 26.22 3.48
N GLU A 221 -0.09 26.95 3.33
CA GLU A 221 0.11 27.92 2.26
C GLU A 221 1.51 27.79 1.66
N VAL A 222 1.59 27.78 0.34
CA VAL A 222 2.85 27.75 -0.42
C VAL A 222 2.73 28.74 -1.57
N ASP A 223 3.64 29.70 -1.65
CA ASP A 223 3.72 30.73 -2.70
C ASP A 223 2.40 31.51 -2.89
N GLY A 224 1.63 31.71 -1.77
CA GLY A 224 0.33 32.38 -1.76
C GLY A 224 -0.87 31.48 -2.09
N GLU A 225 -0.62 30.23 -2.45
CA GLU A 225 -1.64 29.24 -2.78
C GLU A 225 -1.98 28.37 -1.54
N ARG A 226 -3.29 28.09 -1.39
CA ARG A 226 -3.83 27.24 -0.32
C ARG A 226 -4.64 26.11 -0.93
N LEU A 227 -4.76 25.00 -0.17
CA LEU A 227 -5.65 23.92 -0.55
C LEU A 227 -7.11 24.36 -0.46
N THR A 228 -7.89 24.06 -1.49
CA THR A 228 -9.35 24.16 -1.47
C THR A 228 -9.93 23.07 -0.55
N ASP A 229 -11.18 23.25 -0.08
CA ASP A 229 -11.84 22.24 0.75
C ASP A 229 -11.93 20.89 0.02
N ARG A 230 -12.20 20.92 -1.30
CA ARG A 230 -12.21 19.72 -2.15
C ARG A 230 -10.86 19.01 -2.16
N GLN A 231 -9.77 19.73 -2.34
CA GLN A 231 -8.43 19.17 -2.33
C GLN A 231 -8.09 18.55 -0.98
N ILE A 232 -8.50 19.17 0.12
CA ILE A 232 -8.31 18.63 1.47
C ILE A 232 -9.13 17.35 1.64
N VAL A 233 -10.41 17.35 1.23
CA VAL A 233 -11.28 16.17 1.30
C VAL A 233 -10.72 15.02 0.48
N ASN A 234 -10.36 15.25 -0.77
CA ASN A 234 -9.82 14.20 -1.64
C ASN A 234 -8.45 13.69 -1.14
N PHE A 235 -7.62 14.57 -0.58
CA PHE A 235 -6.36 14.14 0.03
C PHE A 235 -6.57 13.34 1.32
N ALA A 236 -7.51 13.73 2.19
CA ALA A 236 -7.85 12.96 3.40
C ALA A 236 -8.43 11.58 3.05
N ASN A 237 -9.32 11.51 2.06
CA ASN A 237 -9.83 10.24 1.53
C ASN A 237 -8.70 9.35 0.99
N LEU A 238 -7.74 9.94 0.27
CA LEU A 238 -6.56 9.23 -0.21
C LEU A 238 -5.73 8.69 0.94
N LEU A 239 -5.50 9.47 2.01
CA LEU A 239 -4.75 9.01 3.18
C LEU A 239 -5.43 7.84 3.87
N ILE A 240 -6.75 7.90 4.08
CA ILE A 240 -7.53 6.84 4.70
C ILE A 240 -7.44 5.57 3.84
N SER A 241 -7.71 5.66 2.54
CA SER A 241 -7.75 4.50 1.64
C SER A 241 -6.38 3.87 1.43
N ALA A 242 -5.34 4.67 1.18
CA ALA A 242 -4.01 4.17 0.86
C ALA A 242 -3.20 3.74 2.09
N GLY A 243 -3.46 4.36 3.25
CA GLY A 243 -2.60 4.21 4.41
C GLY A 243 -2.91 2.98 5.27
N HIS A 244 -4.17 2.51 5.30
CA HIS A 244 -4.50 1.40 6.19
C HIS A 244 -4.21 0.02 5.58
N ILE A 245 -4.70 -0.27 4.36
CA ILE A 245 -4.62 -1.62 3.80
C ILE A 245 -3.18 -2.06 3.49
N THR A 246 -2.36 -1.14 2.99
CA THR A 246 -0.97 -1.44 2.64
C THR A 246 -0.11 -1.72 3.87
N THR A 247 -0.34 -1.01 4.97
CA THR A 247 0.35 -1.25 6.25
C THR A 247 -0.16 -2.53 6.92
N THR A 248 -1.47 -2.80 6.86
CA THR A 248 -2.05 -4.09 7.26
C THR A 248 -1.33 -5.26 6.56
N MET A 249 -1.20 -5.17 5.24
CA MET A 249 -0.52 -6.18 4.44
C MET A 249 0.97 -6.26 4.75
N LEU A 250 1.66 -5.13 4.99
CA LEU A 250 3.07 -5.14 5.37
C LEU A 250 3.30 -5.94 6.65
N LEU A 251 2.48 -5.74 7.68
CA LEU A 251 2.59 -6.48 8.93
C LEU A 251 2.31 -7.98 8.73
N GLY A 252 1.22 -8.33 8.07
CA GLY A 252 0.86 -9.71 7.78
C GLY A 252 1.90 -10.41 6.90
N ASN A 253 2.35 -9.76 5.83
CA ASN A 253 3.36 -10.29 4.91
C ASN A 253 4.72 -10.51 5.61
N THR A 254 5.08 -9.63 6.56
CA THR A 254 6.31 -9.81 7.34
C THR A 254 6.25 -11.07 8.19
N ILE A 255 5.13 -11.34 8.86
CA ILE A 255 4.94 -12.57 9.64
C ILE A 255 4.91 -13.81 8.72
N LEU A 256 4.26 -13.72 7.56
CA LEU A 256 4.29 -14.82 6.58
C LEU A 256 5.70 -15.13 6.08
N CYS A 257 6.51 -14.10 5.83
CA CYS A 257 7.90 -14.29 5.45
C CYS A 257 8.70 -14.97 6.57
N LEU A 258 8.53 -14.56 7.81
CA LEU A 258 9.21 -15.18 8.96
C LEU A 258 8.79 -16.65 9.15
N ASP A 259 7.52 -16.97 8.99
CA ASP A 259 7.03 -18.36 9.02
C ASP A 259 7.59 -19.20 7.86
N ALA A 260 7.78 -18.57 6.70
CA ALA A 260 8.36 -19.22 5.53
C ALA A 260 9.87 -19.46 5.67
N PHE A 261 10.58 -18.62 6.46
CA PHE A 261 12.02 -18.64 6.66
C PHE A 261 12.38 -18.69 8.17
N PRO A 262 12.21 -19.85 8.84
CA PRO A 262 12.41 -19.97 10.29
C PRO A 262 13.80 -19.54 10.77
N ASP A 263 14.86 -19.81 10.00
CA ASP A 263 16.23 -19.40 10.34
C ASP A 263 16.35 -17.85 10.38
N VAL A 264 15.56 -17.14 9.56
CA VAL A 264 15.50 -15.67 9.57
C VAL A 264 14.70 -15.19 10.77
N ASP A 265 13.59 -15.87 11.12
CA ASP A 265 12.78 -15.54 12.29
C ASP A 265 13.62 -15.64 13.57
N GLU A 266 14.37 -16.74 13.76
CA GLU A 266 15.27 -16.92 14.89
C GLU A 266 16.31 -15.79 14.97
N ARG A 267 16.98 -15.50 13.86
CA ARG A 267 18.01 -14.45 13.79
C ARG A 267 17.48 -13.07 14.12
N VAL A 268 16.28 -12.71 13.64
CA VAL A 268 15.65 -11.39 13.91
C VAL A 268 15.18 -11.30 15.36
N ARG A 269 14.72 -12.41 15.95
CA ARG A 269 14.35 -12.45 17.38
C ARG A 269 15.56 -12.31 18.29
N GLU A 270 16.72 -12.83 17.91
CA GLU A 270 17.99 -12.68 18.63
C GLU A 270 18.59 -11.27 18.46
N ASP A 271 18.50 -10.70 17.26
CA ASP A 271 19.02 -9.36 16.95
C ASP A 271 17.92 -8.43 16.40
N ARG A 272 17.29 -7.67 17.30
CA ARG A 272 16.22 -6.69 16.98
C ARG A 272 16.69 -5.52 16.13
N SER A 273 17.98 -5.28 16.01
CA SER A 273 18.52 -4.26 15.10
C SER A 273 18.21 -4.57 13.63
N LEU A 274 17.85 -5.82 13.31
CA LEU A 274 17.41 -6.26 11.98
C LEU A 274 15.95 -5.92 11.66
N VAL A 275 15.12 -5.52 12.63
CA VAL A 275 13.68 -5.23 12.37
C VAL A 275 13.48 -4.16 11.28
N PRO A 276 14.20 -3.03 11.23
CA PRO A 276 14.04 -2.08 10.14
C PRO A 276 14.34 -2.68 8.75
N THR A 277 15.41 -3.46 8.62
CA THR A 277 15.80 -4.07 7.35
C THR A 277 14.95 -5.29 7.01
N LEU A 278 14.38 -5.97 7.99
CA LEU A 278 13.34 -6.99 7.81
C LEU A 278 12.13 -6.40 7.08
N LEU A 279 11.65 -5.22 7.48
CA LEU A 279 10.52 -4.55 6.82
C LEU A 279 10.85 -4.17 5.36
N GLU A 280 12.06 -3.66 5.09
CA GLU A 280 12.49 -3.37 3.71
C GLU A 280 12.56 -4.65 2.86
N GLU A 281 13.03 -5.76 3.42
CA GLU A 281 13.08 -7.03 2.71
C GLU A 281 11.68 -7.63 2.53
N SER A 282 10.77 -7.44 3.49
CA SER A 282 9.35 -7.82 3.33
C SER A 282 8.69 -7.04 2.22
N LEU A 283 8.94 -5.73 2.13
CA LEU A 283 8.49 -4.88 1.03
C LEU A 283 9.02 -5.33 -0.34
N ARG A 284 10.26 -5.79 -0.39
CA ARG A 284 10.83 -6.37 -1.61
C ARG A 284 10.17 -7.71 -1.95
N TYR A 285 10.06 -8.58 -0.97
CA TYR A 285 9.70 -10.00 -1.16
C TYR A 285 8.21 -10.21 -1.39
N LEU A 286 7.36 -9.55 -0.60
CA LEU A 286 5.89 -9.51 -0.69
C LEU A 286 5.40 -8.07 -0.63
N SER A 287 5.61 -7.31 -1.71
CA SER A 287 5.16 -5.90 -1.75
C SER A 287 3.64 -5.83 -1.57
N PRO A 288 3.10 -5.10 -0.59
CA PRO A 288 1.66 -4.93 -0.41
C PRO A 288 0.95 -4.43 -1.67
N LEU A 289 1.47 -3.37 -2.30
CA LEU A 289 1.04 -2.91 -3.61
C LEU A 289 1.89 -3.64 -4.67
N ALA A 290 1.27 -4.57 -5.39
CA ALA A 290 1.95 -5.39 -6.38
C ALA A 290 2.18 -4.65 -7.69
N ALA A 291 1.25 -3.80 -8.10
CA ALA A 291 1.29 -3.06 -9.35
C ALA A 291 0.73 -1.64 -9.22
N GLY A 292 1.06 -0.80 -10.20
CA GLY A 292 0.49 0.52 -10.40
C GLY A 292 0.40 0.84 -11.88
N TYR A 293 -0.30 1.91 -12.25
CA TYR A 293 -0.62 2.20 -13.64
C TYR A 293 0.01 3.49 -14.14
N ARG A 294 0.34 3.54 -15.43
CA ARG A 294 0.74 4.75 -16.17
C ARG A 294 0.12 4.74 -17.57
N VAL A 295 0.05 5.92 -18.16
CA VAL A 295 -0.35 6.12 -19.57
C VAL A 295 0.76 6.81 -20.31
N THR A 296 1.09 6.31 -21.50
CA THR A 296 2.05 6.96 -22.38
C THR A 296 1.48 8.25 -22.97
N THR A 297 2.26 9.33 -22.95
CA THR A 297 1.88 10.62 -23.56
C THR A 297 2.41 10.78 -24.98
N ARG A 298 3.16 9.80 -25.47
CA ARG A 298 3.74 9.67 -26.80
C ARG A 298 4.15 8.23 -27.06
N ASP A 299 4.46 7.89 -28.30
CA ASP A 299 5.10 6.60 -28.61
C ASP A 299 6.44 6.48 -27.88
N VAL A 300 6.70 5.32 -27.27
CA VAL A 300 7.92 5.04 -26.51
C VAL A 300 8.53 3.69 -26.87
N GLU A 301 9.83 3.59 -26.82
CA GLU A 301 10.58 2.34 -26.92
C GLU A 301 10.99 1.91 -25.50
N ILE A 302 10.47 0.80 -25.00
CA ILE A 302 10.77 0.30 -23.65
C ILE A 302 10.86 -1.22 -23.63
N GLY A 303 11.88 -1.78 -22.99
CA GLY A 303 12.05 -3.24 -22.89
C GLY A 303 12.14 -3.95 -24.24
N GLY A 304 12.53 -3.23 -25.31
CA GLY A 304 12.68 -3.72 -26.68
C GLY A 304 11.37 -3.83 -27.47
N VAL A 305 10.32 -3.14 -27.02
CA VAL A 305 9.03 -3.03 -27.72
C VAL A 305 8.61 -1.57 -27.85
N THR A 306 7.85 -1.26 -28.91
CA THR A 306 7.22 0.06 -29.08
C THR A 306 5.86 0.03 -28.41
N VAL A 307 5.63 0.96 -27.46
CA VAL A 307 4.34 1.19 -26.81
C VAL A 307 3.76 2.48 -27.39
N PRO A 308 2.58 2.43 -28.03
CA PRO A 308 1.93 3.58 -28.63
C PRO A 308 1.54 4.65 -27.60
N GLU A 309 1.39 5.91 -28.07
CA GLU A 309 0.75 6.98 -27.30
C GLU A 309 -0.64 6.58 -26.84
N GLY A 310 -0.92 6.88 -25.58
CA GLY A 310 -2.22 6.64 -24.99
C GLY A 310 -2.41 5.21 -24.48
N ASP A 311 -1.46 4.31 -24.61
CA ASP A 311 -1.59 2.96 -24.06
C ASP A 311 -1.34 2.94 -22.55
N VAL A 312 -2.03 2.01 -21.87
CA VAL A 312 -1.91 1.81 -20.43
C VAL A 312 -0.81 0.79 -20.14
N LEU A 313 0.07 1.15 -19.21
CA LEU A 313 1.11 0.31 -18.66
C LEU A 313 0.73 -0.10 -17.23
N GLU A 314 0.59 -1.39 -16.97
CA GLU A 314 0.52 -1.97 -15.63
C GLU A 314 1.94 -2.32 -15.17
N VAL A 315 2.45 -1.56 -14.21
CA VAL A 315 3.84 -1.63 -13.75
C VAL A 315 3.92 -2.49 -12.50
N TRP A 316 4.47 -3.69 -12.61
CA TRP A 316 4.50 -4.70 -11.56
C TRP A 316 5.70 -4.52 -10.61
N PHE A 317 5.53 -3.72 -9.56
CA PHE A 317 6.57 -3.46 -8.54
C PHE A 317 7.07 -4.75 -7.89
N SER A 318 6.14 -5.67 -7.59
CA SER A 318 6.47 -6.95 -6.96
C SER A 318 7.31 -7.85 -7.88
N ALA A 319 7.03 -7.88 -9.18
CA ALA A 319 7.83 -8.62 -10.14
C ALA A 319 9.20 -7.97 -10.34
N ALA A 320 9.25 -6.64 -10.46
CA ALA A 320 10.49 -5.88 -10.58
C ALA A 320 11.39 -6.08 -9.33
N ASN A 321 10.82 -6.16 -8.14
CA ASN A 321 11.55 -6.49 -6.90
C ASN A 321 12.11 -7.92 -6.86
N ARG A 322 11.81 -8.75 -7.87
CA ARG A 322 12.35 -10.10 -8.08
C ARG A 322 13.23 -10.22 -9.32
N ASP A 323 13.54 -9.12 -9.98
CA ASP A 323 14.38 -9.10 -11.19
C ASP A 323 15.82 -9.52 -10.87
N ALA A 324 16.24 -10.67 -11.39
CA ALA A 324 17.58 -11.21 -11.19
C ALA A 324 18.69 -10.36 -11.83
N ARG A 325 18.32 -9.39 -12.72
CA ARG A 325 19.29 -8.41 -13.26
C ARG A 325 19.76 -7.41 -12.20
N VAL A 326 19.02 -7.29 -11.08
CA VAL A 326 19.27 -6.29 -10.01
C VAL A 326 19.44 -6.93 -8.65
N PHE A 327 18.68 -7.98 -8.34
CA PHE A 327 18.72 -8.65 -7.05
C PHE A 327 19.38 -10.03 -7.17
N ASP A 328 20.55 -10.18 -6.56
CA ASP A 328 21.19 -11.50 -6.43
C ASP A 328 20.30 -12.43 -5.60
N ASN A 329 20.04 -13.65 -6.11
CA ASN A 329 19.16 -14.62 -5.46
C ASN A 329 17.81 -14.00 -5.04
N PRO A 330 16.98 -13.51 -6.00
CA PRO A 330 15.78 -12.72 -5.70
C PRO A 330 14.73 -13.49 -4.86
N ASP A 331 14.76 -14.82 -4.90
CA ASP A 331 13.86 -15.69 -4.17
C ASP A 331 14.33 -16.05 -2.75
N VAL A 332 15.50 -15.56 -2.34
CA VAL A 332 15.98 -15.64 -0.96
C VAL A 332 15.51 -14.43 -0.18
N PHE A 333 14.87 -14.67 0.97
CA PHE A 333 14.48 -13.64 1.93
C PHE A 333 15.62 -13.41 2.92
N ASP A 334 16.27 -12.25 2.85
CA ASP A 334 17.41 -11.93 3.72
C ASP A 334 17.34 -10.46 4.21
N PRO A 335 16.99 -10.24 5.48
CA PRO A 335 17.02 -8.92 6.11
C PRO A 335 18.38 -8.22 6.10
N ALA A 336 19.46 -8.96 5.88
CA ALA A 336 20.80 -8.38 5.74
C ALA A 336 21.18 -8.05 4.30
N ARG A 337 20.25 -8.16 3.35
CA ARG A 337 20.46 -7.80 1.94
C ARG A 337 20.95 -6.35 1.80
N ALA A 338 22.13 -6.19 1.20
CA ALA A 338 22.73 -4.89 0.94
C ALA A 338 23.52 -4.92 -0.39
N PRO A 339 23.19 -4.05 -1.36
CA PRO A 339 22.08 -3.09 -1.33
C PRO A 339 20.71 -3.77 -1.45
N ASN A 340 19.67 -3.11 -0.92
CA ASN A 340 18.26 -3.49 -1.13
C ASN A 340 17.50 -2.33 -1.81
N PRO A 341 17.65 -2.13 -3.12
CA PRO A 341 17.00 -1.04 -3.84
C PRO A 341 15.53 -1.36 -4.17
N GLN A 342 14.77 -1.87 -3.17
CA GLN A 342 13.38 -2.23 -3.35
C GLN A 342 12.51 -1.01 -3.75
N ILE A 343 11.46 -1.26 -4.52
CA ILE A 343 10.54 -0.26 -5.04
C ILE A 343 9.08 -0.48 -4.58
N GLY A 344 8.86 -1.19 -3.48
CA GLY A 344 7.53 -1.38 -2.89
C GLY A 344 6.85 -0.08 -2.44
N PHE A 345 7.62 0.99 -2.22
CA PHE A 345 7.12 2.35 -2.00
C PHE A 345 7.11 3.22 -3.27
N GLY A 346 7.29 2.61 -4.43
CA GLY A 346 7.45 3.35 -5.69
C GLY A 346 8.77 4.13 -5.76
N ARG A 347 8.86 5.05 -6.73
CA ARG A 347 10.02 5.92 -6.96
C ARG A 347 9.61 7.22 -7.65
N GLY A 348 10.55 8.19 -7.74
CA GLY A 348 10.34 9.47 -8.42
C GLY A 348 9.40 10.38 -7.63
N ILE A 349 8.64 11.20 -8.35
CA ILE A 349 7.76 12.20 -7.74
C ILE A 349 6.63 11.56 -6.92
N HIS A 350 6.19 10.35 -7.29
CA HIS A 350 5.16 9.57 -6.60
C HIS A 350 5.69 8.64 -5.51
N PHE A 351 6.97 8.75 -5.11
CA PHE A 351 7.46 8.00 -3.95
C PHE A 351 6.52 8.17 -2.76
N CYS A 352 6.15 7.06 -2.12
CA CYS A 352 5.12 6.99 -1.08
C CYS A 352 5.31 8.07 0.00
N LEU A 353 4.29 8.90 0.18
CA LEU A 353 4.27 9.93 1.22
C LEU A 353 4.26 9.32 2.61
N GLY A 354 3.50 8.22 2.79
CA GLY A 354 3.34 7.50 4.04
C GLY A 354 4.49 6.55 4.39
N ALA A 355 5.54 6.41 3.56
CA ALA A 355 6.64 5.47 3.82
C ALA A 355 7.29 5.62 5.21
N PRO A 356 7.52 6.83 5.75
CA PRO A 356 8.04 6.99 7.11
C PRO A 356 7.08 6.45 8.18
N LEU A 357 5.77 6.66 8.01
CA LEU A 357 4.75 6.19 8.95
C LEU A 357 4.62 4.67 8.91
N ALA A 358 4.52 4.06 7.73
CA ALA A 358 4.45 2.61 7.58
C ALA A 358 5.67 1.90 8.18
N ARG A 359 6.88 2.48 8.02
CA ARG A 359 8.10 1.98 8.66
C ARG A 359 8.07 2.09 10.18
N LEU A 360 7.53 3.20 10.70
CA LEU A 360 7.40 3.41 12.13
C LEU A 360 6.41 2.42 12.74
N GLU A 361 5.22 2.29 12.16
CA GLU A 361 4.20 1.34 12.60
C GLU A 361 4.72 -0.09 12.54
N GLY A 362 5.33 -0.49 11.41
CA GLY A 362 5.93 -1.80 11.26
C GLY A 362 7.01 -2.08 12.31
N ARG A 363 7.93 -1.13 12.53
CA ARG A 363 9.01 -1.28 13.53
C ARG A 363 8.47 -1.44 14.95
N VAL A 364 7.52 -0.60 15.35
CA VAL A 364 6.93 -0.63 16.68
C VAL A 364 6.14 -1.91 16.89
N ALA A 365 5.22 -2.23 15.97
CA ALA A 365 4.36 -3.40 16.06
C ALA A 365 5.17 -4.72 16.09
N MET A 366 6.17 -4.86 15.20
CA MET A 366 6.99 -6.09 15.17
C MET A 366 7.80 -6.28 16.45
N ASN A 367 8.41 -5.23 17.01
CA ASN A 367 9.15 -5.36 18.27
C ASN A 367 8.22 -5.79 19.42
N ILE A 368 7.05 -5.16 19.56
CA ILE A 368 6.09 -5.49 20.62
C ILE A 368 5.53 -6.91 20.45
N LEU A 369 5.21 -7.33 19.21
CA LEU A 369 4.77 -8.69 18.92
C LEU A 369 5.80 -9.73 19.35
N PHE A 370 7.06 -9.51 19.02
CA PHE A 370 8.13 -10.43 19.39
C PHE A 370 8.39 -10.49 20.91
N ASP A 371 8.25 -9.35 21.62
CA ASP A 371 8.42 -9.32 23.07
C ASP A 371 7.26 -10.03 23.78
N ARG A 372 6.03 -9.79 23.29
CA ARG A 372 4.83 -10.35 23.91
C ARG A 372 4.62 -11.82 23.57
N PHE A 373 4.95 -12.22 22.34
CA PHE A 373 4.72 -13.56 21.82
C PHE A 373 6.01 -14.18 21.25
N PRO A 374 6.93 -14.63 22.11
CA PRO A 374 8.22 -15.16 21.67
C PRO A 374 8.11 -16.44 20.81
N LYS A 375 6.96 -17.12 20.83
CA LYS A 375 6.68 -18.33 20.03
C LYS A 375 5.63 -18.10 18.94
N LEU A 376 5.33 -16.86 18.60
CA LEU A 376 4.37 -16.52 17.56
C LEU A 376 4.75 -17.21 16.24
N ARG A 377 3.79 -17.89 15.64
CA ARG A 377 3.89 -18.53 14.31
C ARG A 377 2.54 -18.57 13.63
N VAL A 378 2.53 -18.76 12.33
CA VAL A 378 1.27 -19.03 11.60
C VAL A 378 0.69 -20.35 12.11
N ASP A 379 -0.63 -20.40 12.35
CA ASP A 379 -1.30 -21.59 12.83
C ASP A 379 -1.23 -22.70 11.75
N PRO A 380 -0.58 -23.85 12.02
CA PRO A 380 -0.44 -24.91 11.03
C PRO A 380 -1.77 -25.59 10.66
N ASP A 381 -2.80 -25.46 11.52
CA ASP A 381 -4.10 -26.10 11.36
C ASP A 381 -5.11 -25.21 10.61
N GLN A 382 -4.74 -23.95 10.35
CA GLN A 382 -5.59 -22.96 9.66
C GLN A 382 -4.84 -22.31 8.51
N LYS A 383 -5.55 -22.04 7.41
CA LYS A 383 -4.94 -21.36 6.26
C LYS A 383 -5.08 -19.85 6.37
N PRO A 384 -4.02 -19.06 6.06
CA PRO A 384 -4.16 -17.65 5.76
C PRO A 384 -5.13 -17.42 4.59
N THR A 385 -5.90 -16.34 4.64
CA THR A 385 -6.74 -15.91 3.52
C THR A 385 -6.15 -14.65 2.91
N PHE A 386 -5.91 -14.68 1.60
CA PHE A 386 -5.37 -13.54 0.87
C PHE A 386 -6.48 -12.68 0.27
N LEU A 387 -6.20 -11.40 0.09
CA LEU A 387 -7.04 -10.54 -0.74
C LEU A 387 -6.97 -11.03 -2.19
N THR A 388 -8.14 -11.27 -2.80
CA THR A 388 -8.21 -11.68 -4.20
C THR A 388 -8.13 -10.45 -5.09
N SER A 389 -6.92 -9.93 -5.28
CA SER A 389 -6.65 -8.79 -6.15
C SER A 389 -5.33 -9.00 -6.89
N PRO A 390 -5.23 -8.65 -8.19
CA PRO A 390 -3.95 -8.65 -8.88
C PRO A 390 -3.04 -7.51 -8.43
N GLU A 391 -3.59 -6.38 -7.97
CA GLU A 391 -2.84 -5.17 -7.60
C GLU A 391 -2.28 -5.22 -6.19
N PHE A 392 -2.85 -6.06 -5.32
CA PHE A 392 -2.44 -6.17 -3.93
C PHE A 392 -1.96 -7.58 -3.60
N THR A 393 -0.92 -7.65 -2.78
CA THR A 393 -0.40 -8.93 -2.25
C THR A 393 -0.39 -8.85 -0.74
N GLY A 394 -1.33 -9.55 -0.09
CA GLY A 394 -1.36 -9.58 1.37
C GLY A 394 -2.52 -10.40 1.92
N VAL A 395 -2.42 -10.70 3.21
CA VAL A 395 -3.41 -11.49 3.92
C VAL A 395 -4.55 -10.62 4.43
N TRP A 396 -5.76 -11.15 4.27
CA TRP A 396 -6.98 -10.62 4.87
C TRP A 396 -7.28 -11.27 6.22
N LYS A 397 -6.88 -12.57 6.36
CA LYS A 397 -6.89 -13.30 7.63
C LYS A 397 -5.55 -13.99 7.82
N LEU A 398 -5.00 -13.86 9.02
CA LEU A 398 -3.74 -14.50 9.38
C LEU A 398 -3.86 -15.19 10.74
N PRO A 399 -4.31 -16.47 10.76
CA PRO A 399 -4.38 -17.23 11.97
C PRO A 399 -2.99 -17.44 12.59
N ILE A 400 -2.84 -17.07 13.85
CA ILE A 400 -1.61 -17.14 14.64
C ILE A 400 -1.80 -18.06 15.83
N ARG A 401 -0.73 -18.77 16.19
CA ARG A 401 -0.58 -19.55 17.42
C ARG A 401 0.64 -19.07 18.19
N VAL A 402 0.53 -18.94 19.53
CA VAL A 402 1.56 -18.33 20.39
C VAL A 402 2.11 -19.26 21.48
N ASN A 403 1.72 -20.56 21.47
CA ASN A 403 2.14 -21.58 22.44
C ASN A 403 3.13 -22.61 21.85
#